data_ea0466c7a8c9c216c587fad2ccc70de3
#
_entry.id   ea0466c7a8c9c216c587fad2ccc70de3
#
_cell.length_a   1.000
_cell.length_b   1.000
_cell.length_c   1.000
_cell.angle_alpha   90.00
_cell.angle_beta   90.00
_cell.angle_gamma   90.00
#
_symmetry.space_group_name_H-M   'P 1'
#
loop_
_entity.id
_entity.type
_entity.pdbx_description
1 polymer ?
#
loop_
_entity_poly.entity_id
_entity_poly.type
_entity_poly.pdbx_seq_one_letter_code
_entity_poly.pdbx_strand_id
1 'polypeptide(L)'
;WSVDGVNFTRNATNPIFAPKAGDWNCGRAIDAEVIFAKGKYFLYYATRTPDYVKQIVGVATAPAGTNFNRETWTEACDRAILVPEWPWEETCIEAPSVVEMNGTLYMFYAGAYNNRPQQIGLATSTDGIHWRKVSNKPFLANGDPGAWNYCESGHPHIFKDKDGQTYLFYQGNEDFGRTWFLSQRKIIWRDGFPQLK
;
A
#
# COMPACT_ATOMS: atom_id res chain seq x y z
N TRP A 1 -17.04 2.27 -12.15
CA TRP A 1 -17.07 0.93 -12.80
C TRP A 1 -16.93 1.04 -14.30
N SER A 2 -16.46 0.00 -14.92
CA SER A 2 -16.31 -0.14 -16.37
C SER A 2 -16.59 -1.59 -16.77
N VAL A 3 -17.04 -1.80 -18.01
CA VAL A 3 -17.20 -3.14 -18.61
C VAL A 3 -16.08 -3.45 -19.62
N ASP A 4 -15.34 -2.44 -20.04
CA ASP A 4 -14.29 -2.54 -21.08
C ASP A 4 -12.89 -2.11 -20.59
N GLY A 5 -12.78 -1.62 -19.34
CA GLY A 5 -11.51 -1.13 -18.77
C GLY A 5 -11.04 0.24 -19.31
N VAL A 6 -11.80 0.86 -20.20
CA VAL A 6 -11.45 2.15 -20.84
C VAL A 6 -12.45 3.24 -20.48
N ASN A 7 -13.74 2.93 -20.57
CA ASN A 7 -14.81 3.88 -20.27
C ASN A 7 -15.31 3.66 -18.83
N PHE A 8 -15.06 4.62 -17.95
CA PHE A 8 -15.41 4.51 -16.54
C PHE A 8 -16.58 5.41 -16.16
N THR A 9 -17.57 4.83 -15.49
CA THR A 9 -18.66 5.54 -14.82
C THR A 9 -18.32 5.72 -13.34
N ARG A 10 -18.41 6.95 -12.86
CA ARG A 10 -18.21 7.25 -11.43
C ARG A 10 -19.33 6.64 -10.59
N ASN A 11 -19.00 6.19 -9.39
CA ASN A 11 -20.00 5.81 -8.41
C ASN A 11 -20.80 7.06 -7.99
N ALA A 12 -22.13 6.94 -7.85
CA ALA A 12 -23.00 8.06 -7.50
C ALA A 12 -22.72 8.63 -6.11
N THR A 13 -22.12 7.82 -5.21
CA THR A 13 -21.79 8.22 -3.83
C THR A 13 -20.34 8.69 -3.66
N ASN A 14 -19.63 8.99 -4.77
CA ASN A 14 -18.24 9.47 -4.68
C ASN A 14 -18.09 10.72 -3.79
N PRO A 15 -17.00 10.80 -2.99
CA PRO A 15 -16.00 9.75 -2.76
C PRO A 15 -16.61 8.54 -2.06
N ILE A 16 -16.28 7.33 -2.54
CA ILE A 16 -16.83 6.09 -1.98
C ILE A 16 -16.37 5.81 -0.56
N PHE A 17 -15.28 6.45 -0.13
CA PHE A 17 -14.76 6.39 1.22
C PHE A 17 -14.12 7.72 1.59
N ALA A 18 -14.38 8.16 2.80
CA ALA A 18 -13.73 9.30 3.45
C ALA A 18 -13.66 8.99 4.95
N PRO A 19 -12.48 8.77 5.52
CA PRO A 19 -12.35 8.51 6.94
C PRO A 19 -12.78 9.75 7.73
N LYS A 20 -13.38 9.53 8.88
CA LYS A 20 -13.74 10.62 9.77
C LYS A 20 -12.50 11.04 10.56
N ALA A 21 -12.21 12.34 10.59
CA ALA A 21 -11.18 12.88 11.47
C ALA A 21 -11.48 12.54 12.93
N GLY A 22 -10.47 12.11 13.68
CA GLY A 22 -10.64 11.68 15.06
C GLY A 22 -9.29 11.58 15.78
N ASP A 23 -9.26 10.80 16.84
CA ASP A 23 -8.12 10.73 17.76
C ASP A 23 -6.86 10.14 17.14
N TRP A 24 -6.98 9.40 16.04
CA TRP A 24 -5.86 8.73 15.42
C TRP A 24 -5.54 9.18 13.98
N ASN A 25 -6.48 9.86 13.28
CA ASN A 25 -6.29 10.29 11.90
C ASN A 25 -6.89 11.67 11.63
N CYS A 26 -6.38 12.36 10.61
CA CYS A 26 -6.80 13.71 10.23
C CYS A 26 -7.99 13.76 9.26
N GLY A 27 -8.65 12.64 8.95
CA GLY A 27 -9.77 12.59 8.01
C GLY A 27 -9.38 12.57 6.53
N ARG A 28 -8.10 12.27 6.21
CA ARG A 28 -7.58 12.16 4.83
C ARG A 28 -7.50 10.70 4.42
N ALA A 29 -7.75 10.40 3.15
CA ALA A 29 -7.42 9.13 2.52
C ALA A 29 -6.75 9.37 1.18
N ILE A 30 -5.55 8.79 0.99
CA ILE A 30 -4.79 8.80 -0.27
C ILE A 30 -4.19 7.41 -0.51
N ASP A 31 -3.65 7.18 -1.71
CA ASP A 31 -2.94 5.97 -2.11
C ASP A 31 -3.72 4.69 -1.75
N ALA A 32 -5.01 4.70 -2.07
CA ALA A 32 -5.90 3.64 -1.67
C ALA A 32 -5.77 2.41 -2.57
N GLU A 33 -5.77 1.23 -1.95
CA GLU A 33 -5.89 -0.06 -2.64
C GLU A 33 -7.07 -0.85 -2.09
N VAL A 34 -7.80 -1.51 -2.99
CA VAL A 34 -8.93 -2.38 -2.63
C VAL A 34 -8.63 -3.81 -3.03
N ILE A 35 -8.70 -4.72 -2.07
CA ILE A 35 -8.55 -6.15 -2.31
C ILE A 35 -9.74 -6.93 -1.78
N PHE A 36 -10.04 -8.08 -2.39
CA PHE A 36 -10.96 -9.07 -1.83
C PHE A 36 -10.16 -10.19 -1.17
N ALA A 37 -10.34 -10.36 0.12
CA ALA A 37 -9.69 -11.40 0.90
C ALA A 37 -10.55 -11.78 2.12
N LYS A 38 -10.38 -12.97 2.67
CA LYS A 38 -11.10 -13.40 3.89
C LYS A 38 -12.62 -13.20 3.82
N GLY A 39 -13.23 -13.32 2.60
CA GLY A 39 -14.67 -13.21 2.40
C GLY A 39 -15.24 -11.78 2.42
N LYS A 40 -14.41 -10.75 2.39
CA LYS A 40 -14.83 -9.34 2.36
C LYS A 40 -13.83 -8.49 1.58
N TYR A 41 -14.20 -7.24 1.29
CA TYR A 41 -13.29 -6.25 0.72
C TYR A 41 -12.57 -5.48 1.83
N PHE A 42 -11.29 -5.22 1.60
CA PHE A 42 -10.45 -4.32 2.38
C PHE A 42 -10.05 -3.14 1.51
N LEU A 43 -10.19 -1.93 2.03
CA LEU A 43 -9.68 -0.70 1.45
C LEU A 43 -8.59 -0.21 2.38
N TYR A 44 -7.34 -0.36 1.96
CA TYR A 44 -6.17 0.20 2.64
C TYR A 44 -5.91 1.60 2.12
N TYR A 45 -5.52 2.52 2.99
CA TYR A 45 -5.29 3.92 2.61
C TYR A 45 -4.24 4.56 3.50
N ALA A 46 -3.48 5.50 2.94
CA ALA A 46 -2.62 6.35 3.74
C ALA A 46 -3.42 7.56 4.27
N THR A 47 -3.15 7.91 5.52
CA THR A 47 -3.68 9.09 6.21
C THR A 47 -2.57 9.72 7.04
N ARG A 48 -2.88 10.77 7.80
CA ARG A 48 -1.93 11.37 8.76
C ARG A 48 -2.48 11.32 10.17
N THR A 49 -1.55 11.36 11.13
CA THR A 49 -1.91 11.65 12.53
C THR A 49 -2.63 13.00 12.64
N PRO A 50 -3.45 13.23 13.71
CA PRO A 50 -4.19 14.48 13.87
C PRO A 50 -3.33 15.74 13.88
N ASP A 51 -2.09 15.64 14.36
CA ASP A 51 -1.07 16.71 14.35
C ASP A 51 -0.35 16.88 13.00
N TYR A 52 -0.69 16.08 11.99
CA TYR A 52 -0.09 16.06 10.64
C TYR A 52 1.40 15.69 10.60
N VAL A 53 1.99 15.21 11.69
CA VAL A 53 3.43 14.89 11.76
C VAL A 53 3.76 13.58 11.07
N LYS A 54 2.96 12.53 11.30
CA LYS A 54 3.22 11.21 10.72
C LYS A 54 2.20 10.84 9.64
N GLN A 55 2.66 10.24 8.55
CA GLN A 55 1.81 9.53 7.60
C GLN A 55 1.76 8.05 7.96
N ILE A 56 0.58 7.49 8.00
CA ILE A 56 0.24 6.19 8.59
C ILE A 56 -0.78 5.48 7.71
N VAL A 57 -0.96 4.18 7.88
CA VAL A 57 -1.94 3.40 7.11
C VAL A 57 -3.15 3.03 7.95
N GLY A 58 -4.33 3.24 7.38
CA GLY A 58 -5.61 2.81 7.89
C GLY A 58 -6.27 1.74 7.02
N VAL A 59 -7.35 1.16 7.51
CA VAL A 59 -8.14 0.16 6.78
C VAL A 59 -9.64 0.32 7.02
N ALA A 60 -10.40 0.27 5.93
CA ALA A 60 -11.84 0.10 5.94
C ALA A 60 -12.23 -1.24 5.31
N THR A 61 -13.40 -1.75 5.64
CA THR A 61 -13.92 -3.00 5.08
C THR A 61 -15.33 -2.82 4.53
N ALA A 62 -15.67 -3.65 3.54
CA ALA A 62 -17.01 -3.77 3.01
C ALA A 62 -17.37 -5.26 2.77
N PRO A 63 -18.66 -5.66 2.86
CA PRO A 63 -19.09 -7.03 2.66
C PRO A 63 -18.88 -7.50 1.21
N ALA A 64 -18.80 -8.82 0.98
CA ALA A 64 -18.61 -9.42 -0.33
C ALA A 64 -19.65 -8.99 -1.37
N GLY A 65 -20.89 -8.74 -0.96
CA GLY A 65 -21.98 -8.29 -1.85
C GLY A 65 -22.08 -6.77 -2.01
N THR A 66 -21.03 -6.02 -1.68
CA THR A 66 -21.03 -4.55 -1.76
C THR A 66 -21.23 -4.06 -3.20
N ASN A 67 -21.96 -2.95 -3.33
CA ASN A 67 -22.00 -2.13 -4.56
C ASN A 67 -20.94 -1.03 -4.57
N PHE A 68 -20.02 -1.04 -3.59
CA PHE A 68 -18.98 -0.03 -3.37
C PHE A 68 -19.50 1.39 -3.09
N ASN A 69 -20.75 1.55 -2.72
CA ASN A 69 -21.27 2.83 -2.26
C ASN A 69 -20.65 3.21 -0.92
N ARG A 70 -20.62 4.53 -0.65
CA ARG A 70 -19.99 5.09 0.56
C ARG A 70 -20.49 4.43 1.84
N GLU A 71 -21.78 4.19 1.96
CA GLU A 71 -22.43 3.62 3.13
C GLU A 71 -22.06 2.16 3.43
N THR A 72 -21.43 1.47 2.47
CA THR A 72 -21.00 0.06 2.64
C THR A 72 -19.62 -0.08 3.27
N TRP A 73 -18.84 1.00 3.33
CA TRP A 73 -17.51 1.01 3.91
C TRP A 73 -17.56 1.38 5.39
N THR A 74 -16.84 0.62 6.21
CA THR A 74 -16.70 0.87 7.65
C THR A 74 -15.21 0.83 8.01
N GLU A 75 -14.73 1.83 8.76
CA GLU A 75 -13.39 1.76 9.37
C GLU A 75 -13.31 0.51 10.25
N ALA A 76 -12.29 -0.33 10.00
CA ALA A 76 -12.20 -1.65 10.62
C ALA A 76 -11.60 -1.59 12.05
N CYS A 77 -10.99 -0.48 12.41
CA CYS A 77 -10.40 -0.22 13.74
C CYS A 77 -10.29 1.29 14.01
N ASP A 78 -10.04 1.62 15.25
CA ASP A 78 -9.92 2.98 15.79
C ASP A 78 -8.46 3.45 15.89
N ARG A 79 -7.57 2.87 15.11
CA ARG A 79 -6.13 3.17 15.10
C ARG A 79 -5.51 2.85 13.75
N ALA A 80 -4.30 3.38 13.53
CA ALA A 80 -3.48 2.97 12.41
C ALA A 80 -3.10 1.49 12.49
N ILE A 81 -3.14 0.79 11.35
CA ILE A 81 -2.72 -0.60 11.23
C ILE A 81 -1.22 -0.72 10.98
N LEU A 82 -0.59 0.34 10.48
CA LEU A 82 0.85 0.45 10.28
C LEU A 82 1.30 1.88 10.51
N VAL A 83 2.40 2.04 11.24
CA VAL A 83 3.02 3.35 11.57
C VAL A 83 4.51 3.31 11.27
N PRO A 84 5.19 4.46 11.02
CA PRO A 84 6.65 4.51 10.92
C PRO A 84 7.30 4.06 12.25
N GLU A 85 8.26 3.13 12.16
CA GLU A 85 8.97 2.55 13.30
C GLU A 85 10.48 2.57 13.11
N TRP A 86 10.95 2.46 11.86
CA TRP A 86 12.35 2.31 11.52
C TRP A 86 12.95 3.59 10.96
N PRO A 87 14.24 3.87 11.19
CA PRO A 87 14.88 5.12 10.72
C PRO A 87 14.70 5.41 9.23
N TRP A 88 14.67 4.37 8.38
CA TRP A 88 14.50 4.52 6.93
C TRP A 88 13.06 4.88 6.52
N GLU A 89 12.10 4.73 7.40
CA GLU A 89 10.71 5.13 7.19
C GLU A 89 10.46 6.60 7.55
N GLU A 90 11.40 7.21 8.27
CA GLU A 90 11.27 8.58 8.80
C GLU A 90 9.91 8.78 9.52
N THR A 91 9.08 9.68 9.00
CA THR A 91 7.75 9.99 9.52
C THR A 91 6.61 9.54 8.58
N CYS A 92 6.92 8.72 7.57
CA CYS A 92 5.95 8.40 6.52
C CYS A 92 5.90 6.91 6.20
N ILE A 93 4.68 6.38 6.18
CA ILE A 93 4.31 5.13 5.50
C ILE A 93 3.11 5.42 4.61
N GLU A 94 3.20 5.02 3.33
CA GLU A 94 2.15 5.25 2.34
C GLU A 94 2.10 4.17 1.26
N ALA A 95 1.20 4.30 0.31
CA ALA A 95 1.03 3.42 -0.85
C ALA A 95 1.03 1.93 -0.48
N PRO A 96 0.14 1.47 0.42
CA PRO A 96 0.00 0.06 0.74
C PRO A 96 -0.49 -0.71 -0.49
N SER A 97 0.16 -1.85 -0.80
CA SER A 97 -0.29 -2.77 -1.83
C SER A 97 -0.23 -4.21 -1.33
N VAL A 98 -1.34 -4.95 -1.46
CA VAL A 98 -1.55 -6.20 -0.72
C VAL A 98 -1.86 -7.37 -1.64
N VAL A 99 -1.25 -8.51 -1.37
CA VAL A 99 -1.55 -9.79 -2.03
C VAL A 99 -1.77 -10.89 -0.98
N GLU A 100 -2.70 -11.79 -1.26
CA GLU A 100 -2.87 -13.01 -0.46
C GLU A 100 -2.09 -14.17 -1.07
N MET A 101 -1.31 -14.87 -0.24
CA MET A 101 -0.60 -16.08 -0.61
C MET A 101 -0.71 -17.11 0.52
N ASN A 102 -1.28 -18.28 0.21
CA ASN A 102 -1.43 -19.39 1.15
C ASN A 102 -2.08 -19.00 2.50
N GLY A 103 -3.11 -18.16 2.45
CA GLY A 103 -3.85 -17.70 3.61
C GLY A 103 -3.19 -16.57 4.42
N THR A 104 -2.00 -16.13 4.05
CA THR A 104 -1.31 -14.96 4.61
C THR A 104 -1.43 -13.79 3.66
N LEU A 105 -1.71 -12.60 4.20
CA LEU A 105 -1.70 -11.33 3.49
C LEU A 105 -0.31 -10.70 3.62
N TYR A 106 0.23 -10.22 2.51
CA TYR A 106 1.51 -9.54 2.39
C TYR A 106 1.27 -8.12 1.89
N MET A 107 1.63 -7.12 2.68
CA MET A 107 1.55 -5.69 2.32
C MET A 107 2.94 -5.18 1.97
N PHE A 108 3.11 -4.73 0.75
CA PHE A 108 4.23 -3.91 0.34
C PHE A 108 3.82 -2.45 0.55
N TYR A 109 4.67 -1.66 1.17
CA TYR A 109 4.38 -0.26 1.50
C TYR A 109 5.59 0.62 1.23
N ALA A 110 5.38 1.88 0.94
CA ALA A 110 6.44 2.86 0.82
C ALA A 110 6.76 3.45 2.20
N GLY A 111 8.04 3.50 2.55
CA GLY A 111 8.56 4.14 3.77
C GLY A 111 9.42 5.34 3.44
N ALA A 112 9.30 6.42 4.18
CA ALA A 112 9.71 7.79 3.94
C ALA A 112 8.88 8.49 2.83
N TYR A 113 8.97 9.82 2.77
CA TYR A 113 8.39 10.60 1.67
C TYR A 113 9.24 10.47 0.40
N ASN A 114 8.64 10.81 -0.75
CA ASN A 114 9.33 10.85 -2.04
C ASN A 114 10.68 11.57 -1.94
N ASN A 115 11.73 10.94 -2.46
CA ASN A 115 13.11 11.46 -2.49
C ASN A 115 13.73 11.78 -1.11
N ARG A 116 13.27 11.08 -0.03
CA ARG A 116 13.78 11.28 1.34
C ARG A 116 14.71 10.20 1.94
N PRO A 117 15.24 9.23 1.27
CA PRO A 117 14.89 8.46 0.06
C PRO A 117 13.82 7.40 0.37
N GLN A 118 12.73 7.43 -0.36
CA GLN A 118 11.65 6.45 -0.21
C GLN A 118 12.10 5.06 -0.62
N GLN A 119 11.71 4.04 0.17
CA GLN A 119 12.03 2.63 -0.06
C GLN A 119 10.82 1.76 0.24
N ILE A 120 10.85 0.49 -0.18
CA ILE A 120 9.70 -0.41 -0.02
C ILE A 120 9.92 -1.36 1.14
N GLY A 121 8.97 -1.39 2.08
CA GLY A 121 8.89 -2.34 3.18
C GLY A 121 7.91 -3.48 2.92
N LEU A 122 7.93 -4.46 3.82
CA LEU A 122 7.05 -5.61 3.79
C LEU A 122 6.46 -5.87 5.18
N ALA A 123 5.15 -6.07 5.23
CA ALA A 123 4.43 -6.50 6.43
C ALA A 123 3.52 -7.68 6.11
N THR A 124 3.17 -8.46 7.13
CA THR A 124 2.28 -9.64 7.01
C THR A 124 1.11 -9.56 7.97
N SER A 125 -0.01 -10.17 7.58
CA SER A 125 -1.21 -10.33 8.40
C SER A 125 -1.94 -11.62 8.06
N THR A 126 -2.67 -12.18 9.01
CA THR A 126 -3.58 -13.31 8.79
C THR A 126 -5.04 -12.90 8.70
N ASP A 127 -5.38 -11.69 9.14
CA ASP A 127 -6.77 -11.18 9.21
C ASP A 127 -7.00 -9.88 8.43
N GLY A 128 -5.92 -9.23 7.95
CA GLY A 128 -5.98 -7.98 7.19
C GLY A 128 -6.09 -6.71 8.04
N ILE A 129 -6.09 -6.84 9.35
CA ILE A 129 -6.21 -5.73 10.32
C ILE A 129 -4.98 -5.63 11.22
N HIS A 130 -4.52 -6.77 11.74
CA HIS A 130 -3.32 -6.83 12.58
C HIS A 130 -2.10 -7.14 11.72
N TRP A 131 -1.24 -6.15 11.53
CA TRP A 131 -0.07 -6.25 10.67
C TRP A 131 1.22 -6.28 11.47
N ARG A 132 2.19 -7.04 10.98
CA ARG A 132 3.54 -7.13 11.53
C ARG A 132 4.56 -6.92 10.42
N LYS A 133 5.45 -5.96 10.60
CA LYS A 133 6.59 -5.75 9.70
C LYS A 133 7.53 -6.94 9.75
N VAL A 134 7.99 -7.37 8.58
CA VAL A 134 8.83 -8.56 8.43
C VAL A 134 10.27 -8.29 8.86
N SER A 135 10.75 -7.07 8.64
CA SER A 135 12.16 -6.69 8.88
C SER A 135 12.26 -5.22 9.28
N ASN A 136 13.34 -4.88 9.95
CA ASN A 136 13.75 -3.49 10.20
C ASN A 136 14.52 -2.85 9.02
N LYS A 137 14.68 -3.59 7.92
CA LYS A 137 15.29 -3.13 6.66
C LYS A 137 14.26 -3.11 5.55
N PRO A 138 14.43 -2.27 4.53
CA PRO A 138 13.58 -2.31 3.35
C PRO A 138 13.60 -3.70 2.69
N PHE A 139 12.45 -4.10 2.13
CA PHE A 139 12.34 -5.26 1.24
C PHE A 139 12.99 -4.98 -0.12
N LEU A 140 12.78 -3.76 -0.65
CA LEU A 140 13.47 -3.24 -1.83
C LEU A 140 14.05 -1.87 -1.44
N ALA A 141 15.37 -1.83 -1.34
CA ALA A 141 16.13 -0.62 -1.07
C ALA A 141 16.41 0.15 -2.37
N ASN A 142 16.82 1.40 -2.21
CA ASN A 142 17.34 2.21 -3.30
C ASN A 142 18.64 1.63 -3.82
N GLY A 143 18.97 1.98 -5.07
CA GLY A 143 20.25 1.61 -5.68
C GLY A 143 21.41 2.45 -5.13
N ASP A 144 22.63 2.02 -5.45
CA ASP A 144 23.85 2.75 -5.14
C ASP A 144 23.93 4.08 -5.93
N PRO A 145 24.80 5.02 -5.53
CA PRO A 145 25.04 6.25 -6.28
C PRO A 145 25.32 5.98 -7.76
N GLY A 146 24.53 6.61 -8.64
CA GLY A 146 24.56 6.41 -10.09
C GLY A 146 23.59 5.35 -10.62
N ALA A 147 22.88 4.64 -9.76
CA ALA A 147 21.77 3.79 -10.17
C ALA A 147 20.51 4.63 -10.46
N TRP A 148 19.71 4.22 -11.43
CA TRP A 148 18.51 4.92 -11.86
C TRP A 148 17.45 5.14 -10.74
N ASN A 149 17.51 4.35 -9.68
CA ASN A 149 16.64 4.41 -8.51
C ASN A 149 17.38 4.84 -7.23
N TYR A 150 18.46 5.61 -7.39
CA TYR A 150 19.29 6.07 -6.28
C TYR A 150 18.52 6.93 -5.28
N CYS A 151 17.67 7.84 -5.75
CA CYS A 151 16.90 8.74 -4.90
C CYS A 151 15.59 8.14 -4.39
N GLU A 152 15.04 7.14 -5.11
CA GLU A 152 13.77 6.55 -4.74
C GLU A 152 13.54 5.16 -5.35
N SER A 153 12.96 4.27 -4.56
CA SER A 153 12.25 3.04 -4.95
C SER A 153 10.95 3.00 -4.14
N GLY A 154 9.88 3.56 -4.68
CA GLY A 154 8.66 3.83 -3.91
C GLY A 154 7.37 3.44 -4.61
N HIS A 155 6.24 3.74 -3.97
CA HIS A 155 4.87 3.50 -4.45
C HIS A 155 4.70 2.10 -5.05
N PRO A 156 4.85 1.04 -4.24
CA PRO A 156 4.74 -0.34 -4.71
C PRO A 156 3.33 -0.65 -5.19
N HIS A 157 3.23 -1.48 -6.23
CA HIS A 157 2.01 -2.19 -6.57
C HIS A 157 2.33 -3.66 -6.85
N ILE A 158 1.73 -4.56 -6.07
CA ILE A 158 1.89 -6.00 -6.23
C ILE A 158 0.81 -6.52 -7.20
N PHE A 159 1.24 -7.17 -8.26
CA PHE A 159 0.36 -7.71 -9.28
C PHE A 159 0.58 -9.22 -9.41
N LYS A 160 -0.51 -9.98 -9.34
CA LYS A 160 -0.50 -11.40 -9.60
C LYS A 160 -1.18 -11.67 -10.92
N ASP A 161 -0.43 -12.20 -11.88
CA ASP A 161 -0.94 -12.54 -13.22
C ASP A 161 -1.79 -13.82 -13.17
N LYS A 162 -2.56 -14.04 -14.24
CA LYS A 162 -3.45 -15.20 -14.40
C LYS A 162 -2.73 -16.55 -14.34
N ASP A 163 -1.45 -16.60 -14.68
CA ASP A 163 -0.57 -17.77 -14.57
C ASP A 163 -0.03 -17.99 -13.14
N GLY A 164 -0.41 -17.12 -12.19
CA GLY A 164 0.06 -17.14 -10.80
C GLY A 164 1.39 -16.45 -10.56
N GLN A 165 2.04 -15.93 -11.62
CA GLN A 165 3.27 -15.17 -11.47
C GLN A 165 3.01 -13.83 -10.79
N THR A 166 3.83 -13.48 -9.83
CA THR A 166 3.72 -12.23 -9.06
C THR A 166 4.82 -11.24 -9.47
N TYR A 167 4.44 -9.98 -9.64
CA TYR A 167 5.33 -8.87 -9.96
C TYR A 167 5.14 -7.72 -8.99
N LEU A 168 6.23 -7.09 -8.58
CA LEU A 168 6.24 -5.85 -7.84
C LEU A 168 6.57 -4.72 -8.82
N PHE A 169 5.57 -3.88 -9.11
CA PHE A 169 5.77 -2.62 -9.83
C PHE A 169 6.12 -1.52 -8.83
N TYR A 170 6.99 -0.61 -9.23
CA TYR A 170 7.40 0.51 -8.39
C TYR A 170 7.97 1.65 -9.22
N GLN A 171 7.90 2.83 -8.68
CA GLN A 171 8.53 4.00 -9.28
C GLN A 171 9.91 4.24 -8.68
N GLY A 172 10.75 4.98 -9.42
CA GLY A 172 12.06 5.41 -8.93
C GLY A 172 12.64 6.53 -9.77
N ASN A 173 13.68 7.14 -9.26
CA ASN A 173 14.45 8.18 -9.93
C ASN A 173 15.85 8.32 -9.32
N GLU A 174 16.74 9.03 -10.01
CA GLU A 174 18.11 9.33 -9.57
C GLU A 174 18.38 10.84 -9.42
N ASP A 175 17.38 11.67 -9.73
CA ASP A 175 17.53 13.11 -9.91
C ASP A 175 16.60 13.96 -9.03
N PHE A 176 16.26 13.42 -7.86
CA PHE A 176 15.39 14.06 -6.87
C PHE A 176 14.01 14.45 -7.41
N GLY A 177 13.42 13.56 -8.25
CA GLY A 177 12.06 13.66 -8.73
C GLY A 177 11.86 14.58 -9.95
N ARG A 178 12.93 14.90 -10.68
CA ARG A 178 12.82 15.60 -11.98
C ARG A 178 12.36 14.67 -13.08
N THR A 179 12.83 13.42 -13.04
CA THR A 179 12.45 12.35 -13.96
C THR A 179 11.92 11.16 -13.17
N TRP A 180 10.83 10.56 -13.62
CA TRP A 180 10.24 9.40 -12.98
C TRP A 180 10.21 8.21 -13.91
N PHE A 181 10.64 7.06 -13.41
CA PHE A 181 10.61 5.80 -14.12
C PHE A 181 9.71 4.81 -13.39
N LEU A 182 8.98 4.01 -14.15
CA LEU A 182 8.27 2.83 -13.68
C LEU A 182 9.10 1.60 -13.97
N SER A 183 9.29 0.75 -12.99
CA SER A 183 10.00 -0.51 -13.12
C SER A 183 9.22 -1.66 -12.50
N GLN A 184 9.67 -2.87 -12.76
CA GLN A 184 9.11 -4.08 -12.15
C GLN A 184 10.19 -5.06 -11.75
N ARG A 185 9.91 -5.83 -10.71
CA ARG A 185 10.68 -7.00 -10.28
C ARG A 185 9.76 -8.20 -10.19
N LYS A 186 10.22 -9.34 -10.68
CA LYS A 186 9.52 -10.61 -10.47
C LYS A 186 9.66 -11.02 -9.01
N ILE A 187 8.55 -11.44 -8.39
CA ILE A 187 8.54 -12.02 -7.05
C ILE A 187 8.53 -13.54 -7.18
N ILE A 188 9.45 -14.18 -6.47
CA ILE A 188 9.49 -15.63 -6.30
C ILE A 188 9.06 -15.93 -4.87
N TRP A 189 8.12 -16.86 -4.71
CA TRP A 189 7.67 -17.31 -3.41
C TRP A 189 8.47 -18.55 -3.01
N ARG A 190 9.23 -18.47 -1.91
CA ARG A 190 9.96 -19.58 -1.33
C ARG A 190 9.55 -19.75 0.12
N ASP A 191 9.12 -20.96 0.49
CA ASP A 191 8.65 -21.28 1.84
C ASP A 191 7.59 -20.29 2.37
N GLY A 192 6.72 -19.83 1.45
CA GLY A 192 5.69 -18.84 1.75
C GLY A 192 6.17 -17.38 1.78
N PHE A 193 7.46 -17.08 1.62
CA PHE A 193 7.98 -15.71 1.64
C PHE A 193 8.32 -15.18 0.25
N PRO A 194 8.00 -13.89 -0.02
CA PRO A 194 8.38 -13.24 -1.27
C PRO A 194 9.87 -12.92 -1.31
N GLN A 195 10.49 -13.14 -2.48
CA GLN A 195 11.89 -12.78 -2.76
C GLN A 195 11.95 -12.07 -4.11
N LEU A 196 12.78 -11.05 -4.22
CA LEU A 196 13.07 -10.39 -5.49
C LEU A 196 13.95 -11.28 -6.37
N LYS A 197 13.59 -11.37 -7.67
CA LYS A 197 14.41 -12.01 -8.70
C LYS A 197 15.15 -10.96 -9.51
#